data_8455bacdc58c3022167d54c2d624c355
#
_entry.id   8455bacdc58c3022167d54c2d624c355
#
_cell.length_a   1.000
_cell.length_b   1.000
_cell.length_c   1.000
_cell.angle_alpha   90.00
_cell.angle_beta   90.00
_cell.angle_gamma   90.00
#
_symmetry.space_group_name_H-M   'P 1'
#
loop_
_entity.id
_entity.type
_entity.pdbx_description
1 polymer ?
#
loop_
_entity_poly.entity_id
_entity_poly.type
_entity_poly.pdbx_seq_one_letter_code
_entity_poly.pdbx_strand_id
1 'polypeptide(L)'
;MVNTLSMVCLLERNGSKERRMKAYTERVFGNHEGKDVLAYRFETDSGYQLEIMTYGATILRYVTPDKAGNFANVILGFDDFASYVGNSPKHGASVGPVAGRIAGATFELNGQTYDLEVNNASNCNHSGSTGWDSSLFELVEVSDHGLTLYTERTDGTGGFPGNLKIWISYHLEETGAYEVSYKVTTDQDTLVNPTNHSYFNLSGDFTQTVDRH
;
A
#
# COMPACT_ATOMS: atom_id res chain seq x y z
N MET A 1 22.87 14.39 -7.29
CA MET A 1 22.95 12.94 -7.02
C MET A 1 22.23 12.21 -8.14
N VAL A 2 22.92 11.31 -8.83
CA VAL A 2 22.43 10.70 -10.07
C VAL A 2 21.48 9.56 -9.69
N ASN A 3 20.20 9.66 -10.06
CA ASN A 3 19.24 8.57 -9.96
C ASN A 3 19.64 7.47 -10.94
N THR A 4 20.19 6.37 -10.44
CA THR A 4 20.49 5.19 -11.24
C THR A 4 19.22 4.38 -11.40
N LEU A 5 18.58 4.44 -12.57
CA LEU A 5 17.56 3.47 -12.98
C LEU A 5 18.25 2.12 -13.19
N SER A 6 18.06 1.18 -12.28
CA SER A 6 18.49 -0.21 -12.47
C SER A 6 17.50 -0.93 -13.38
N MET A 7 17.83 -1.01 -14.67
CA MET A 7 17.14 -1.87 -15.62
C MET A 7 17.80 -3.26 -15.58
N VAL A 8 17.23 -4.20 -14.86
CA VAL A 8 17.73 -5.59 -14.83
C VAL A 8 17.29 -6.32 -16.10
N CYS A 9 18.23 -6.54 -17.01
CA CYS A 9 18.03 -7.29 -18.24
C CYS A 9 18.58 -8.71 -18.08
N LEU A 10 17.73 -9.72 -17.95
CA LEU A 10 18.12 -11.13 -18.00
C LEU A 10 18.24 -11.58 -19.47
N LEU A 11 19.43 -12.03 -19.86
CA LEU A 11 19.74 -12.63 -21.17
C LEU A 11 19.53 -14.15 -21.08
N GLU A 12 18.48 -14.69 -21.64
CA GLU A 12 18.45 -16.11 -22.03
C GLU A 12 18.74 -16.24 -23.52
N ARG A 13 19.73 -17.08 -23.85
CA ARG A 13 20.06 -17.45 -25.25
C ARG A 13 19.30 -18.70 -25.62
N ASN A 14 18.56 -18.60 -26.70
CA ASN A 14 18.14 -19.53 -27.73
C ASN A 14 16.62 -19.64 -27.92
N GLY A 15 16.22 -19.29 -29.17
CA GLY A 15 14.87 -19.45 -29.70
C GLY A 15 14.12 -18.11 -29.74
N SER A 16 13.73 -17.71 -30.92
CA SER A 16 12.99 -16.50 -31.26
C SER A 16 11.71 -16.30 -30.41
N LYS A 17 11.87 -15.89 -29.16
CA LYS A 17 10.84 -15.26 -28.36
C LYS A 17 11.19 -13.79 -28.29
N GLU A 18 10.31 -12.96 -28.81
CA GLU A 18 10.34 -11.53 -28.62
C GLU A 18 10.63 -11.22 -27.14
N ARG A 19 11.59 -10.37 -26.91
CA ARG A 19 12.03 -9.96 -25.58
C ARG A 19 10.94 -9.07 -24.99
N ARG A 20 9.99 -9.67 -24.28
CA ARG A 20 8.98 -8.91 -23.55
C ARG A 20 9.70 -8.08 -22.48
N MET A 21 9.68 -6.76 -22.62
CA MET A 21 10.19 -5.87 -21.58
C MET A 21 9.35 -6.09 -20.32
N LYS A 22 9.96 -5.97 -19.13
CA LYS A 22 9.23 -6.00 -17.89
C LYS A 22 8.20 -4.87 -17.93
N ALA A 23 6.93 -5.18 -17.67
CA ALA A 23 5.86 -4.20 -17.63
C ALA A 23 5.86 -3.38 -16.32
N TYR A 24 6.88 -3.52 -15.49
CA TYR A 24 7.04 -2.73 -14.26
C TYR A 24 8.46 -2.18 -14.11
N THR A 25 8.56 -1.08 -13.37
CA THR A 25 9.84 -0.48 -12.92
C THR A 25 9.94 -0.51 -11.41
N GLU A 26 11.16 -0.62 -10.89
CA GLU A 26 11.48 -0.60 -9.47
C GLU A 26 12.45 0.55 -9.19
N ARG A 27 12.27 1.24 -8.07
CA ARG A 27 13.19 2.26 -7.57
C ARG A 27 13.27 2.28 -6.06
N VAL A 28 14.40 2.70 -5.50
CA VAL A 28 14.49 3.08 -4.09
C VAL A 28 13.75 4.41 -3.93
N PHE A 29 12.71 4.41 -3.08
CA PHE A 29 11.93 5.61 -2.76
C PHE A 29 12.41 6.30 -1.48
N GLY A 30 13.00 5.54 -0.56
CA GLY A 30 13.54 6.05 0.68
C GLY A 30 14.26 4.98 1.49
N ASN A 31 14.55 5.30 2.75
CA ASN A 31 15.13 4.36 3.70
C ASN A 31 14.42 4.49 5.04
N HIS A 32 14.02 3.37 5.61
CA HIS A 32 13.40 3.28 6.91
C HIS A 32 14.21 2.34 7.81
N GLU A 33 14.77 2.88 8.89
CA GLU A 33 15.57 2.13 9.87
C GLU A 33 16.70 1.30 9.25
N GLY A 34 17.39 1.88 8.26
CA GLY A 34 18.52 1.22 7.57
C GLY A 34 18.11 0.23 6.47
N LYS A 35 16.81 0.05 6.19
CA LYS A 35 16.30 -0.77 5.11
C LYS A 35 15.75 0.10 3.98
N ASP A 36 15.99 -0.30 2.73
CA ASP A 36 15.44 0.41 1.58
C ASP A 36 13.93 0.23 1.49
N VAL A 37 13.24 1.34 1.26
CA VAL A 37 11.84 1.38 0.89
C VAL A 37 11.77 1.42 -0.63
N LEU A 38 11.24 0.35 -1.21
CA LEU A 38 11.16 0.19 -2.66
C LEU A 38 9.78 0.65 -3.16
N ALA A 39 9.75 1.24 -4.36
CA ALA A 39 8.54 1.56 -5.07
C ALA A 39 8.51 0.82 -6.41
N TYR A 40 7.36 0.23 -6.72
CA TYR A 40 7.09 -0.54 -7.94
C TYR A 40 6.01 0.16 -8.74
N ARG A 41 6.29 0.47 -10.01
CA ARG A 41 5.32 1.06 -10.93
C ARG A 41 4.99 0.06 -12.03
N PHE A 42 3.71 -0.21 -12.17
CA PHE A 42 3.10 -1.00 -13.24
C PHE A 42 2.46 -0.05 -14.25
N GLU A 43 2.55 -0.41 -15.53
CA GLU A 43 1.95 0.36 -16.62
C GLU A 43 1.33 -0.59 -17.64
N THR A 44 0.09 -0.33 -18.02
CA THR A 44 -0.62 -1.08 -19.06
C THR A 44 -0.25 -0.57 -20.45
N ASP A 45 -0.49 -1.39 -21.47
CA ASP A 45 -0.32 -0.96 -22.88
C ASP A 45 -1.20 0.25 -23.22
N SER A 46 -2.33 0.42 -22.51
CA SER A 46 -3.25 1.54 -22.66
C SER A 46 -2.82 2.82 -21.91
N GLY A 47 -1.74 2.77 -21.10
CA GLY A 47 -1.18 3.93 -20.40
C GLY A 47 -1.68 4.16 -18.98
N TYR A 48 -2.49 3.27 -18.40
CA TYR A 48 -2.80 3.30 -16.96
C TYR A 48 -1.57 2.96 -16.15
N GLN A 49 -1.38 3.61 -15.00
CA GLN A 49 -0.24 3.35 -14.12
C GLN A 49 -0.68 3.19 -12.68
N LEU A 50 -0.08 2.24 -11.98
CA LEU A 50 -0.22 2.04 -10.55
C LEU A 50 1.16 1.94 -9.91
N GLU A 51 1.46 2.76 -8.90
CA GLU A 51 2.75 2.74 -8.19
C GLU A 51 2.52 2.47 -6.71
N ILE A 52 3.22 1.45 -6.17
CA ILE A 52 3.09 0.98 -4.80
C ILE A 52 4.46 0.98 -4.14
N MET A 53 4.58 1.44 -2.88
CA MET A 53 5.79 1.28 -2.08
C MET A 53 5.63 0.23 -1.00
N THR A 54 6.77 -0.33 -0.58
CA THR A 54 6.83 -1.38 0.46
C THR A 54 6.52 -0.88 1.87
N TYR A 55 6.64 0.41 2.18
CA TYR A 55 6.24 0.96 3.47
C TYR A 55 4.74 1.21 3.50
N GLY A 56 4.04 0.58 4.46
CA GLY A 56 2.59 0.63 4.59
C GLY A 56 1.84 -0.03 3.44
N ALA A 57 2.53 -0.76 2.54
CA ALA A 57 1.95 -1.24 1.28
C ALA A 57 1.15 -0.12 0.60
N THR A 58 1.78 1.05 0.44
CA THR A 58 1.11 2.31 0.11
C THR A 58 1.01 2.51 -1.39
N ILE A 59 -0.18 2.85 -1.89
CA ILE A 59 -0.36 3.35 -3.26
C ILE A 59 0.15 4.80 -3.31
N LEU A 60 1.21 5.02 -4.11
CA LEU A 60 1.81 6.33 -4.32
C LEU A 60 1.11 7.11 -5.44
N ARG A 61 0.69 6.41 -6.50
CA ARG A 61 0.09 7.00 -7.70
C ARG A 61 -0.88 6.02 -8.35
N TYR A 62 -1.94 6.57 -8.90
CA TYR A 62 -2.78 5.91 -9.88
C TYR A 62 -3.08 6.89 -10.99
N VAL A 63 -2.59 6.59 -12.20
CA VAL A 63 -2.73 7.44 -13.39
C VAL A 63 -3.81 6.85 -14.28
N THR A 64 -4.81 7.67 -14.60
CA THR A 64 -5.98 7.29 -15.39
C THR A 64 -6.37 8.44 -16.34
N PRO A 65 -6.98 8.15 -17.52
CA PRO A 65 -7.40 9.21 -18.43
C PRO A 65 -8.70 9.89 -17.98
N ASP A 66 -8.82 11.17 -18.31
CA ASP A 66 -10.09 11.87 -18.32
C ASP A 66 -10.93 11.46 -19.55
N LYS A 67 -12.15 12.02 -19.66
CA LYS A 67 -13.03 11.77 -20.82
C LYS A 67 -12.48 12.28 -22.15
N ALA A 68 -11.44 13.12 -22.15
CA ALA A 68 -10.76 13.61 -23.34
C ALA A 68 -9.53 12.78 -23.69
N GLY A 69 -9.17 11.78 -22.85
CA GLY A 69 -8.02 10.92 -23.03
C GLY A 69 -6.72 11.46 -22.41
N ASN A 70 -6.76 12.53 -21.63
CA ASN A 70 -5.57 13.06 -20.97
C ASN A 70 -5.32 12.28 -19.66
N PHE A 71 -4.13 11.68 -19.54
CA PHE A 71 -3.75 10.92 -18.36
C PHE A 71 -3.23 11.83 -17.24
N ALA A 72 -3.71 11.62 -16.02
CA ALA A 72 -3.26 12.32 -14.82
C ALA A 72 -3.27 11.40 -13.60
N ASN A 73 -2.41 11.69 -12.61
CA ASN A 73 -2.49 11.05 -11.30
C ASN A 73 -3.71 11.57 -10.54
N VAL A 74 -4.52 10.67 -10.00
CA VAL A 74 -5.74 11.00 -9.26
C VAL A 74 -5.67 10.65 -7.77
N ILE A 75 -4.52 10.17 -7.26
CA ILE A 75 -4.31 9.84 -5.84
C ILE A 75 -3.39 10.88 -5.20
N LEU A 76 -3.82 11.44 -4.06
CA LEU A 76 -2.98 12.30 -3.24
C LEU A 76 -1.83 11.51 -2.62
N GLY A 77 -0.63 12.08 -2.68
CA GLY A 77 0.57 11.51 -2.09
C GLY A 77 1.66 12.57 -1.97
N PHE A 78 2.85 12.14 -1.59
CA PHE A 78 4.04 12.99 -1.45
C PHE A 78 5.14 12.52 -2.40
N ASP A 79 6.03 13.43 -2.75
CA ASP A 79 7.16 13.14 -3.65
C ASP A 79 8.38 12.55 -2.92
N ASP A 80 8.39 12.60 -1.58
CA ASP A 80 9.47 12.09 -0.74
C ASP A 80 8.97 11.15 0.35
N PHE A 81 9.83 10.20 0.75
CA PHE A 81 9.50 9.21 1.77
C PHE A 81 9.31 9.80 3.16
N ALA A 82 10.08 10.82 3.52
CA ALA A 82 10.02 11.40 4.88
C ALA A 82 8.63 11.94 5.21
N SER A 83 7.92 12.45 4.20
CA SER A 83 6.54 12.94 4.34
C SER A 83 5.51 11.84 4.59
N TYR A 84 5.84 10.58 4.32
CA TYR A 84 4.97 9.42 4.65
C TYR A 84 5.20 8.91 6.07
N VAL A 85 6.39 9.10 6.65
CA VAL A 85 6.69 8.64 8.01
C VAL A 85 5.91 9.47 9.03
N GLY A 86 5.08 8.78 9.85
CA GLY A 86 4.20 9.46 10.81
C GLY A 86 3.05 10.25 10.17
N ASN A 87 2.76 10.01 8.90
CA ASN A 87 1.68 10.66 8.15
C ASN A 87 0.31 10.33 8.78
N SER A 88 -0.25 11.28 9.53
CA SER A 88 -1.53 11.11 10.22
C SER A 88 -2.71 10.83 9.27
N PRO A 89 -2.82 11.48 8.08
CA PRO A 89 -3.86 11.15 7.10
C PRO A 89 -3.71 9.79 6.44
N LYS A 90 -2.53 9.12 6.55
CA LYS A 90 -2.26 7.79 6.00
C LYS A 90 -2.52 7.69 4.49
N HIS A 91 -2.09 8.71 3.72
CA HIS A 91 -2.30 8.79 2.28
C HIS A 91 -1.87 7.51 1.56
N GLY A 92 -2.83 6.86 0.88
CA GLY A 92 -2.61 5.68 0.06
C GLY A 92 -2.23 4.40 0.80
N ALA A 93 -2.03 4.45 2.13
CA ALA A 93 -1.56 3.32 2.91
C ALA A 93 -2.60 2.21 3.07
N SER A 94 -2.14 0.98 3.24
CA SER A 94 -2.97 -0.11 3.73
C SER A 94 -3.08 -0.03 5.25
N VAL A 95 -4.29 0.16 5.74
CA VAL A 95 -4.61 0.32 7.15
C VAL A 95 -5.14 -1.00 7.71
N GLY A 96 -4.57 -1.45 8.81
CA GLY A 96 -4.95 -2.68 9.50
C GLY A 96 -4.19 -2.86 10.82
N PRO A 97 -4.53 -3.90 11.60
CA PRO A 97 -5.55 -4.91 11.34
C PRO A 97 -6.99 -4.38 11.27
N VAL A 98 -7.34 -3.28 11.97
CA VAL A 98 -8.68 -2.70 11.96
C VAL A 98 -8.64 -1.25 11.51
N ALA A 99 -9.32 -0.97 10.40
CA ALA A 99 -9.56 0.38 9.92
C ALA A 99 -10.71 1.05 10.68
N GLY A 100 -10.66 2.38 10.77
CA GLY A 100 -11.66 3.15 11.51
C GLY A 100 -11.40 3.16 13.01
N ARG A 101 -12.45 3.47 13.79
CA ARG A 101 -12.35 3.69 15.23
C ARG A 101 -12.95 2.54 16.03
N ILE A 102 -12.21 2.07 17.04
CA ILE A 102 -12.71 1.21 18.10
C ILE A 102 -13.00 2.12 19.30
N ALA A 103 -14.26 2.20 19.68
CA ALA A 103 -14.73 3.08 20.74
C ALA A 103 -14.11 2.69 22.09
N GLY A 104 -13.71 3.68 22.88
CA GLY A 104 -13.06 3.47 24.18
C GLY A 104 -11.68 2.80 24.10
N ALA A 105 -11.13 2.60 22.88
CA ALA A 105 -9.88 1.89 22.65
C ALA A 105 -9.84 0.50 23.35
N THR A 106 -10.95 -0.21 23.33
CA THR A 106 -11.07 -1.55 23.95
C THR A 106 -12.11 -2.40 23.21
N PHE A 107 -11.95 -3.71 23.25
CA PHE A 107 -12.95 -4.67 22.74
C PHE A 107 -12.95 -5.95 23.58
N GLU A 108 -14.05 -6.67 23.53
CA GLU A 108 -14.17 -8.01 24.12
C GLU A 108 -14.15 -9.09 23.03
N LEU A 109 -13.39 -10.13 23.24
CA LEU A 109 -13.34 -11.30 22.37
C LEU A 109 -13.18 -12.55 23.24
N ASN A 110 -14.07 -13.54 23.07
CA ASN A 110 -14.07 -14.80 23.82
C ASN A 110 -14.06 -14.62 25.35
N GLY A 111 -14.74 -13.57 25.86
CA GLY A 111 -14.81 -13.28 27.28
C GLY A 111 -13.57 -12.61 27.88
N GLN A 112 -12.63 -12.22 27.05
CA GLN A 112 -11.43 -11.46 27.43
C GLN A 112 -11.52 -10.04 26.88
N THR A 113 -11.15 -9.05 27.68
CA THR A 113 -11.03 -7.65 27.29
C THR A 113 -9.60 -7.37 26.80
N TYR A 114 -9.49 -6.66 25.69
CA TYR A 114 -8.25 -6.22 25.09
C TYR A 114 -8.20 -4.71 25.04
N ASP A 115 -7.14 -4.13 25.60
CA ASP A 115 -6.91 -2.69 25.61
C ASP A 115 -6.00 -2.31 24.44
N LEU A 116 -6.38 -1.26 23.72
CA LEU A 116 -5.68 -0.73 22.55
C LEU A 116 -5.07 0.63 22.86
N GLU A 117 -4.21 1.10 21.96
CA GLU A 117 -3.67 2.46 22.01
C GLU A 117 -4.79 3.51 21.85
N VAL A 118 -4.83 4.48 22.76
CA VAL A 118 -5.70 5.67 22.65
C VAL A 118 -4.97 6.71 21.83
N ASN A 119 -5.34 6.88 20.55
CA ASN A 119 -4.69 7.80 19.62
C ASN A 119 -5.65 8.81 18.95
N ASN A 120 -6.95 8.72 19.25
CA ASN A 120 -7.95 9.62 18.69
C ASN A 120 -9.07 9.91 19.73
N ALA A 121 -8.93 11.01 20.47
CA ALA A 121 -9.73 11.30 21.66
C ALA A 121 -9.70 10.12 22.65
N SER A 122 -10.82 9.44 22.92
CA SER A 122 -10.89 8.25 23.77
C SER A 122 -10.82 6.93 22.98
N ASN A 123 -10.60 6.97 21.66
CA ASN A 123 -10.73 5.81 20.80
C ASN A 123 -9.38 5.34 20.27
N CYS A 124 -9.30 4.09 19.80
CA CYS A 124 -8.27 3.62 18.91
C CYS A 124 -8.69 3.84 17.46
N ASN A 125 -7.91 4.61 16.71
CA ASN A 125 -8.14 4.84 15.29
C ASN A 125 -7.06 4.15 14.47
N HIS A 126 -7.48 3.39 13.45
CA HIS A 126 -6.59 2.73 12.50
C HIS A 126 -5.51 1.85 13.15
N SER A 127 -5.88 1.14 14.24
CA SER A 127 -5.00 0.24 14.99
C SER A 127 -3.79 0.90 15.66
N GLY A 128 -3.84 2.20 15.90
CA GLY A 128 -2.80 2.92 16.65
C GLY A 128 -1.52 3.18 15.86
N SER A 129 -0.44 3.44 16.59
CA SER A 129 0.88 3.76 16.03
C SER A 129 1.60 2.57 15.41
N THR A 130 1.17 1.36 15.75
CA THR A 130 1.72 0.09 15.25
C THR A 130 0.88 -0.50 14.12
N GLY A 131 0.04 0.29 13.45
CA GLY A 131 -0.76 -0.12 12.29
C GLY A 131 0.07 -0.61 11.10
N TRP A 132 -0.58 -1.26 10.14
CA TRP A 132 0.11 -1.75 8.93
C TRP A 132 0.71 -0.63 8.09
N ASP A 133 0.13 0.55 8.14
CA ASP A 133 0.59 1.78 7.48
C ASP A 133 1.98 2.25 7.92
N SER A 134 2.45 1.81 9.09
CA SER A 134 3.80 2.07 9.62
C SER A 134 4.75 0.87 9.50
N SER A 135 4.33 -0.21 8.85
CA SER A 135 5.13 -1.43 8.69
C SER A 135 5.87 -1.45 7.35
N LEU A 136 7.10 -1.97 7.35
CA LEU A 136 7.80 -2.28 6.12
C LEU A 136 7.43 -3.70 5.68
N PHE A 137 6.94 -3.82 4.45
CA PHE A 137 6.57 -5.07 3.82
C PHE A 137 7.70 -5.59 2.93
N GLU A 138 7.80 -6.90 2.79
CA GLU A 138 8.71 -7.59 1.88
C GLU A 138 7.97 -7.95 0.59
N LEU A 139 8.63 -7.79 -0.57
CA LEU A 139 8.11 -8.28 -1.84
C LEU A 139 8.24 -9.81 -1.87
N VAL A 140 7.13 -10.52 -2.05
CA VAL A 140 7.12 -12.00 -2.15
C VAL A 140 6.73 -12.51 -3.53
N GLU A 141 6.04 -11.68 -4.32
CA GLU A 141 5.66 -12.00 -5.69
C GLU A 141 5.54 -10.73 -6.51
N VAL A 142 5.95 -10.77 -7.78
CA VAL A 142 5.77 -9.69 -8.75
C VAL A 142 5.52 -10.28 -10.13
N SER A 143 4.57 -9.70 -10.86
CA SER A 143 4.24 -10.00 -12.24
C SER A 143 4.32 -8.74 -13.11
N ASP A 144 3.97 -8.85 -14.38
CA ASP A 144 3.88 -7.69 -15.28
C ASP A 144 2.78 -6.70 -14.86
N HIS A 145 1.77 -7.14 -14.11
CA HIS A 145 0.56 -6.36 -13.80
C HIS A 145 0.31 -6.17 -12.30
N GLY A 146 1.22 -6.62 -11.42
CA GLY A 146 0.97 -6.48 -9.99
C GLY A 146 2.02 -7.15 -9.12
N LEU A 147 1.84 -7.02 -7.81
CA LEU A 147 2.74 -7.57 -6.81
C LEU A 147 1.99 -8.08 -5.59
N THR A 148 2.66 -8.90 -4.80
CA THR A 148 2.23 -9.29 -3.46
C THR A 148 3.30 -8.90 -2.45
N LEU A 149 2.90 -8.12 -1.46
CA LEU A 149 3.72 -7.71 -0.32
C LEU A 149 3.35 -8.52 0.92
N TYR A 150 4.32 -8.78 1.78
CA TYR A 150 4.18 -9.59 2.98
C TYR A 150 4.78 -8.92 4.20
N THR A 151 4.14 -9.07 5.36
CA THR A 151 4.72 -8.75 6.67
C THR A 151 4.12 -9.65 7.75
N GLU A 152 4.73 -9.66 8.94
CA GLU A 152 4.25 -10.38 10.12
C GLU A 152 4.05 -9.41 11.29
N ARG A 153 3.17 -9.79 12.20
CA ARG A 153 3.00 -9.13 13.49
C ARG A 153 2.89 -10.16 14.60
N THR A 154 3.60 -9.92 15.67
CA THR A 154 3.57 -10.78 16.85
C THR A 154 2.33 -10.54 17.68
N ASP A 155 1.92 -11.59 18.41
CA ASP A 155 0.83 -11.53 19.39
C ASP A 155 0.97 -10.32 20.33
N GLY A 156 -0.15 -9.65 20.61
CA GLY A 156 -0.21 -8.47 21.47
C GLY A 156 0.24 -7.16 20.82
N THR A 157 0.72 -7.16 19.57
CA THR A 157 1.11 -5.92 18.88
C THR A 157 -0.09 -4.98 18.77
N GLY A 158 0.04 -3.76 19.31
CA GLY A 158 -1.04 -2.77 19.35
C GLY A 158 -2.25 -3.17 20.21
N GLY A 159 -2.11 -4.21 21.04
CA GLY A 159 -3.18 -4.74 21.87
C GLY A 159 -4.04 -5.82 21.19
N PHE A 160 -3.76 -6.17 19.93
CA PHE A 160 -4.51 -7.21 19.21
C PHE A 160 -3.89 -8.59 19.45
N PRO A 161 -4.72 -9.62 19.79
CA PRO A 161 -4.22 -10.98 19.98
C PRO A 161 -3.83 -11.68 18.69
N GLY A 162 -2.95 -12.65 18.79
CA GLY A 162 -2.54 -13.56 17.71
C GLY A 162 -1.35 -13.08 16.90
N ASN A 163 -0.55 -14.06 16.45
CA ASN A 163 0.50 -13.84 15.47
C ASN A 163 -0.13 -13.75 14.08
N LEU A 164 0.03 -12.61 13.41
CA LEU A 164 -0.55 -12.37 12.09
C LEU A 164 0.50 -12.53 11.00
N LYS A 165 0.15 -13.26 9.93
CA LYS A 165 0.84 -13.24 8.65
C LYS A 165 -0.05 -12.54 7.64
N ILE A 166 0.49 -11.53 6.97
CA ILE A 166 -0.30 -10.56 6.20
C ILE A 166 0.27 -10.50 4.79
N TRP A 167 -0.57 -10.80 3.79
CA TRP A 167 -0.26 -10.59 2.38
C TRP A 167 -1.22 -9.55 1.83
N ILE A 168 -0.67 -8.57 1.11
CA ILE A 168 -1.43 -7.54 0.40
C ILE A 168 -1.03 -7.61 -1.07
N SER A 169 -1.99 -7.93 -1.93
CA SER A 169 -1.77 -8.06 -3.36
C SER A 169 -2.43 -6.91 -4.10
N TYR A 170 -1.72 -6.39 -5.10
CA TYR A 170 -2.19 -5.38 -6.03
C TYR A 170 -2.14 -5.92 -7.43
N HIS A 171 -3.20 -5.70 -8.19
CA HIS A 171 -3.27 -6.07 -9.60
C HIS A 171 -3.87 -4.92 -10.42
N LEU A 172 -3.23 -4.55 -11.52
CA LEU A 172 -3.69 -3.54 -12.47
C LEU A 172 -4.13 -4.24 -13.76
N GLU A 173 -5.38 -4.04 -14.15
CA GLU A 173 -5.92 -4.57 -15.40
C GLU A 173 -5.66 -3.64 -16.59
N GLU A 174 -5.64 -4.17 -17.81
CA GLU A 174 -5.55 -3.40 -19.04
C GLU A 174 -6.69 -2.37 -19.21
N THR A 175 -7.83 -2.62 -18.57
CA THR A 175 -8.99 -1.71 -18.53
C THR A 175 -8.77 -0.49 -17.63
N GLY A 176 -7.68 -0.48 -16.86
CA GLY A 176 -7.41 0.51 -15.83
C GLY A 176 -8.03 0.18 -14.47
N ALA A 177 -8.87 -0.83 -14.34
CA ALA A 177 -9.29 -1.28 -13.01
C ALA A 177 -8.09 -1.80 -12.22
N TYR A 178 -8.02 -1.48 -10.92
CA TYR A 178 -7.06 -2.14 -10.05
C TYR A 178 -7.75 -2.78 -8.86
N GLU A 179 -7.20 -3.89 -8.42
CA GLU A 179 -7.67 -4.67 -7.27
C GLU A 179 -6.65 -4.60 -6.14
N VAL A 180 -7.15 -4.50 -4.91
CA VAL A 180 -6.37 -4.67 -3.68
C VAL A 180 -6.96 -5.83 -2.90
N SER A 181 -6.17 -6.89 -2.72
CA SER A 181 -6.59 -8.08 -1.98
C SER A 181 -5.79 -8.24 -0.70
N TYR A 182 -6.49 -8.59 0.40
CA TYR A 182 -5.92 -8.85 1.71
C TYR A 182 -6.08 -10.31 2.09
N LYS A 183 -4.98 -10.98 2.38
CA LYS A 183 -4.97 -12.32 2.97
C LYS A 183 -4.27 -12.24 4.32
N VAL A 184 -4.96 -12.71 5.35
CA VAL A 184 -4.42 -12.73 6.72
C VAL A 184 -4.61 -14.13 7.28
N THR A 185 -3.59 -14.65 7.95
CA THR A 185 -3.69 -15.85 8.78
C THR A 185 -3.24 -15.54 10.19
N THR A 186 -3.81 -16.24 11.15
CA THR A 186 -3.52 -16.06 12.57
C THR A 186 -3.57 -17.39 13.29
N ASP A 187 -2.92 -17.48 14.45
CA ASP A 187 -2.93 -18.64 15.34
C ASP A 187 -3.94 -18.50 16.51
N GLN A 188 -4.58 -17.33 16.63
CA GLN A 188 -5.64 -17.06 17.63
C GLN A 188 -6.76 -16.25 17.00
N ASP A 189 -7.95 -16.28 17.61
CA ASP A 189 -9.03 -15.36 17.24
C ASP A 189 -8.61 -13.91 17.47
N THR A 190 -8.89 -13.06 16.48
CA THR A 190 -8.52 -11.64 16.49
C THR A 190 -9.45 -10.82 15.59
N LEU A 191 -9.35 -9.49 15.66
CA LEU A 191 -10.11 -8.61 14.78
C LEU A 191 -9.29 -8.28 13.52
N VAL A 192 -9.91 -8.46 12.34
CA VAL A 192 -9.32 -8.09 11.06
C VAL A 192 -10.38 -7.39 10.19
N ASN A 193 -10.16 -6.12 9.88
CA ASN A 193 -11.01 -5.29 9.03
C ASN A 193 -10.18 -4.22 8.32
N PRO A 194 -9.33 -4.60 7.35
CA PRO A 194 -8.40 -3.67 6.70
C PRO A 194 -9.09 -2.81 5.64
N THR A 195 -8.39 -1.74 5.24
CA THR A 195 -8.75 -0.92 4.07
C THR A 195 -7.51 -0.33 3.41
N ASN A 196 -7.63 0.11 2.15
CA ASN A 196 -6.69 1.05 1.54
C ASN A 196 -7.19 2.48 1.77
N HIS A 197 -6.29 3.37 2.20
CA HIS A 197 -6.62 4.74 2.61
C HIS A 197 -6.25 5.77 1.53
N SER A 198 -6.49 5.44 0.26
CA SER A 198 -6.29 6.39 -0.84
C SER A 198 -7.27 7.55 -0.78
N TYR A 199 -6.76 8.76 -1.03
CA TYR A 199 -7.54 9.97 -1.24
C TYR A 199 -7.51 10.31 -2.70
N PHE A 200 -8.70 10.41 -3.31
CA PHE A 200 -8.84 10.68 -4.73
C PHE A 200 -9.17 12.13 -5.00
N ASN A 201 -8.49 12.70 -6.01
CA ASN A 201 -8.90 13.92 -6.68
C ASN A 201 -9.05 13.62 -8.19
N LEU A 202 -10.29 13.35 -8.62
CA LEU A 202 -10.58 12.89 -9.98
C LEU A 202 -10.37 13.97 -11.04
N SER A 203 -10.13 15.24 -10.65
CA SER A 203 -9.74 16.27 -11.60
C SER A 203 -8.32 16.08 -12.17
N GLY A 204 -7.47 15.29 -11.46
CA GLY A 204 -6.04 15.15 -11.78
C GLY A 204 -5.21 16.42 -11.55
N ASP A 205 -5.83 17.47 -11.02
CA ASP A 205 -5.19 18.74 -10.65
C ASP A 205 -5.36 18.99 -9.15
N PHE A 206 -4.31 18.74 -8.36
CA PHE A 206 -4.33 18.86 -6.91
C PHE A 206 -4.41 20.31 -6.40
N THR A 207 -4.42 21.30 -7.29
CA THR A 207 -4.76 22.70 -6.95
C THR A 207 -6.26 22.95 -6.93
N GLN A 208 -7.06 22.03 -7.48
CA GLN A 208 -8.51 22.07 -7.48
C GLN A 208 -9.09 21.35 -6.26
N THR A 209 -10.22 21.85 -5.77
CA THR A 209 -10.99 21.20 -4.71
C THR A 209 -11.79 20.02 -5.23
N VAL A 210 -12.14 19.06 -4.35
CA VAL A 210 -12.88 17.83 -4.70
C VAL A 210 -14.40 17.99 -4.69
N ASP A 211 -14.91 19.18 -4.42
CA ASP A 211 -16.35 19.51 -4.36
C ASP A 211 -17.05 19.58 -5.72
N ARG A 212 -16.31 19.37 -6.81
CA ARG A 212 -16.82 19.39 -8.20
C ARG A 212 -16.75 18.04 -8.91
N HIS A 213 -16.51 16.97 -8.18
CA HIS A 213 -16.49 15.59 -8.72
C HIS A 213 -17.88 15.03 -8.93
#